data_305b4b1d6fb21c25a2b0c724d5d1e18f
#
_entry.id   305b4b1d6fb21c25a2b0c724d5d1e18f
#
_cell.length_a   1.000
_cell.length_b   1.000
_cell.length_c   1.000
_cell.angle_alpha   90.00
_cell.angle_beta   90.00
_cell.angle_gamma   90.00
#
_symmetry.space_group_name_H-M   'P 1'
#
loop_
_entity.id
_entity.type
_entity.pdbx_description
1 polymer ?
#
loop_
_entity_poly.entity_id
_entity_poly.type
_entity_poly.pdbx_seq_one_letter_code
_entity_poly.pdbx_strand_id
1 'polypeptide(L)'
;GRAQRAKQTVKSLIRGQKPMPADRFSWPNALLGEGLLSVWESGKRKDALSAVERYLSLWKRAGFPIRYVDNLMNGTLALRILRSPEAAADPELRRLCGEAIRSCAEWARSAPKTGKGILAYRGQHPEWIFADALGMVCPFTCRYGAQQPDSGRQGGGGQEDALLALGAEQLLQFCENGMDERTGLPYHGYDEKTGTKYGIIGWGRACGWMLKGLSESLPWIPDRSRLLDAFERLTDAVLEWQRPDGGFSWQLQALEGPRDSSADGMIGTALAKGLSEGLYGKERADRVRYALSALAPGAIQWAREGAVRGCSGECRGFSEYPQTYGTYPWGTGSVLQFLATMDGEIEWEE
;
A
#
# COMPACT_ATOMS: atom_id res chain seq x y z
N GLY A 1 -16.39 25.26 -1.60
CA GLY A 1 -16.98 24.03 -2.03
C GLY A 1 -16.32 22.79 -1.41
N ARG A 2 -16.59 21.60 -1.91
CA ARG A 2 -16.07 20.31 -1.41
C ARG A 2 -14.55 20.22 -1.51
N ALA A 3 -13.95 20.66 -2.64
CA ALA A 3 -12.51 20.70 -2.85
C ALA A 3 -11.78 21.55 -1.79
N GLN A 4 -12.34 22.71 -1.45
CA GLN A 4 -11.77 23.56 -0.43
C GLN A 4 -11.85 22.93 0.97
N ARG A 5 -12.95 22.20 1.28
CA ARG A 5 -13.07 21.43 2.53
C ARG A 5 -12.06 20.29 2.58
N ALA A 6 -11.87 19.54 1.49
CA ALA A 6 -10.85 18.48 1.42
C ALA A 6 -9.46 19.03 1.68
N LYS A 7 -9.09 20.17 1.05
CA LYS A 7 -7.79 20.86 1.30
C LYS A 7 -7.64 21.31 2.76
N GLN A 8 -8.70 21.84 3.37
CA GLN A 8 -8.67 22.23 4.78
C GLN A 8 -8.55 21.01 5.70
N THR A 9 -9.23 19.92 5.39
CA THR A 9 -9.15 18.65 6.10
C THR A 9 -7.74 18.07 6.07
N VAL A 10 -7.13 18.00 4.88
CA VAL A 10 -5.74 17.56 4.71
C VAL A 10 -4.78 18.42 5.53
N LYS A 11 -4.94 19.76 5.47
CA LYS A 11 -4.14 20.70 6.25
C LYS A 11 -4.28 20.47 7.76
N SER A 12 -5.49 20.19 8.24
CA SER A 12 -5.77 19.87 9.64
C SER A 12 -5.12 18.55 10.06
N LEU A 13 -5.21 17.51 9.21
CA LEU A 13 -4.60 16.20 9.47
C LEU A 13 -3.07 16.30 9.58
N ILE A 14 -2.42 17.07 8.71
CA ILE A 14 -0.96 17.27 8.76
C ILE A 14 -0.57 17.97 10.08
N ARG A 15 -1.31 18.99 10.48
CA ARG A 15 -1.02 19.75 11.71
C ARG A 15 -1.27 18.96 12.98
N GLY A 16 -2.28 18.09 12.98
CA GLY A 16 -2.66 17.27 14.11
C GLY A 16 -1.80 16.03 14.33
N GLN A 17 -0.89 15.70 13.38
CA GLN A 17 -0.03 14.54 13.53
C GLN A 17 1.01 14.75 14.63
N LYS A 18 1.03 13.83 15.60
CA LYS A 18 2.14 13.71 16.54
C LYS A 18 3.39 13.27 15.78
N PRO A 19 4.59 13.67 16.22
CA PRO A 19 5.83 13.13 15.67
C PRO A 19 5.75 11.60 15.65
N MET A 20 6.15 11.00 14.52
CA MET A 20 6.20 9.54 14.42
C MET A 20 7.16 9.00 15.48
N PRO A 21 6.80 7.95 16.27
CA PRO A 21 7.69 7.37 17.24
C PRO A 21 8.99 6.92 16.58
N ALA A 22 10.11 7.39 17.09
CA ALA A 22 11.44 7.14 16.49
C ALA A 22 11.86 5.66 16.55
N ASP A 23 11.25 4.88 17.43
CA ASP A 23 11.51 3.45 17.65
C ASP A 23 10.69 2.52 16.75
N ARG A 24 9.74 3.05 15.94
CA ARG A 24 8.82 2.25 15.12
C ARG A 24 8.95 2.58 13.64
N PHE A 25 9.92 1.95 12.99
CA PHE A 25 10.13 2.06 11.54
C PHE A 25 9.39 0.97 10.76
N SER A 26 8.14 0.70 11.13
CA SER A 26 7.31 -0.38 10.61
C SER A 26 6.10 0.15 9.84
N TRP A 27 5.30 -0.75 9.29
CA TRP A 27 4.17 -0.46 8.40
C TRP A 27 3.20 0.63 8.87
N PRO A 28 2.86 0.78 10.18
CA PRO A 28 1.93 1.84 10.59
C PRO A 28 2.42 3.24 10.23
N ASN A 29 3.69 3.52 10.54
CA ASN A 29 4.30 4.81 10.26
C ASN A 29 4.66 4.96 8.77
N ALA A 30 4.99 3.86 8.10
CA ALA A 30 5.24 3.88 6.66
C ALA A 30 3.98 4.22 5.86
N LEU A 31 2.80 3.67 6.23
CA LEU A 31 1.52 4.07 5.62
C LEU A 31 1.20 5.54 5.87
N LEU A 32 1.47 6.06 7.07
CA LEU A 32 1.34 7.50 7.32
C LEU A 32 2.29 8.29 6.43
N GLY A 33 3.53 7.85 6.28
CA GLY A 33 4.52 8.45 5.37
C GLY A 33 4.06 8.46 3.92
N GLU A 34 3.46 7.38 3.43
CA GLU A 34 2.89 7.32 2.08
C GLU A 34 1.75 8.32 1.87
N GLY A 35 0.87 8.46 2.86
CA GLY A 35 -0.18 9.48 2.86
C GLY A 35 0.38 10.90 2.79
N LEU A 36 1.40 11.19 3.61
CA LEU A 36 2.08 12.49 3.61
C LEU A 36 2.77 12.78 2.27
N LEU A 37 3.45 11.77 1.67
CA LEU A 37 4.06 11.94 0.35
C LEU A 37 3.02 12.19 -0.74
N SER A 38 1.87 11.54 -0.69
CA SER A 38 0.80 11.78 -1.67
C SER A 38 0.25 13.21 -1.56
N VAL A 39 0.11 13.74 -0.34
CA VAL A 39 -0.26 15.14 -0.10
C VAL A 39 0.80 16.11 -0.63
N TRP A 40 2.07 15.80 -0.46
CA TRP A 40 3.15 16.59 -1.02
C TRP A 40 3.16 16.56 -2.56
N GLU A 41 3.02 15.38 -3.14
CA GLU A 41 3.03 15.19 -4.60
C GLU A 41 1.86 15.93 -5.28
N SER A 42 0.65 15.87 -4.72
CA SER A 42 -0.55 16.53 -5.25
C SER A 42 -0.54 18.05 -5.00
N GLY A 43 -0.30 18.47 -3.77
CA GLY A 43 -0.41 19.84 -3.32
C GLY A 43 0.91 20.59 -3.14
N LYS A 44 2.05 19.97 -3.45
CA LYS A 44 3.41 20.52 -3.22
C LYS A 44 3.64 21.00 -1.79
N ARG A 45 3.07 20.30 -0.81
CA ARG A 45 3.15 20.64 0.61
C ARG A 45 4.52 20.28 1.19
N LYS A 46 5.42 21.23 1.29
CA LYS A 46 6.80 21.03 1.82
C LYS A 46 6.82 20.50 3.26
N ASP A 47 5.86 20.90 4.09
CA ASP A 47 5.74 20.39 5.47
C ASP A 47 5.47 18.88 5.53
N ALA A 48 4.71 18.33 4.59
CA ALA A 48 4.47 16.90 4.48
C ALA A 48 5.75 16.15 4.07
N LEU A 49 6.49 16.65 3.06
CA LEU A 49 7.79 16.08 2.69
C LEU A 49 8.77 16.14 3.86
N SER A 50 8.92 17.28 4.53
CA SER A 50 9.85 17.44 5.67
C SER A 50 9.54 16.50 6.84
N ALA A 51 8.27 16.12 7.03
CA ALA A 51 7.92 15.11 8.04
C ALA A 51 8.47 13.72 7.67
N VAL A 52 8.39 13.33 6.40
CA VAL A 52 8.93 12.04 5.92
C VAL A 52 10.47 12.05 5.89
N GLU A 53 11.09 13.15 5.47
CA GLU A 53 12.55 13.33 5.54
C GLU A 53 13.09 13.15 6.96
N ARG A 54 12.40 13.75 7.93
CA ARG A 54 12.74 13.60 9.36
C ARG A 54 12.61 12.16 9.83
N TYR A 55 11.55 11.47 9.42
CA TYR A 55 11.34 10.05 9.71
C TYR A 55 12.47 9.19 9.13
N LEU A 56 12.82 9.35 7.87
CA LEU A 56 13.92 8.63 7.23
C LEU A 56 15.29 8.98 7.87
N SER A 57 15.49 10.23 8.28
CA SER A 57 16.69 10.67 8.99
C SER A 57 16.81 10.02 10.38
N LEU A 58 15.70 9.84 11.09
CA LEU A 58 15.67 9.10 12.34
C LEU A 58 16.00 7.63 12.12
N TRP A 59 15.47 7.02 11.07
CA TRP A 59 15.75 5.65 10.69
C TRP A 59 17.25 5.45 10.34
N LYS A 60 17.82 6.40 9.59
CA LYS A 60 19.27 6.44 9.32
C LYS A 60 20.11 6.51 10.61
N ARG A 61 19.75 7.42 11.53
CA ARG A 61 20.45 7.54 12.82
C ARG A 61 20.41 6.26 13.65
N ALA A 62 19.36 5.47 13.51
CA ALA A 62 19.23 4.15 14.11
C ALA A 62 19.99 3.04 13.37
N GLY A 63 20.68 3.34 12.26
CA GLY A 63 21.42 2.39 11.44
C GLY A 63 20.57 1.60 10.45
N PHE A 64 19.42 2.14 10.02
CA PHE A 64 18.46 1.51 9.12
C PHE A 64 18.03 0.09 9.57
N PRO A 65 17.53 -0.09 10.81
CA PRO A 65 17.15 -1.42 11.26
C PRO A 65 16.00 -1.98 10.41
N ILE A 66 16.23 -3.15 9.81
CA ILE A 66 15.25 -3.93 9.07
C ILE A 66 15.13 -5.29 9.73
N ARG A 67 13.98 -5.54 10.38
CA ARG A 67 13.71 -6.77 11.14
C ARG A 67 12.67 -7.65 10.47
N TYR A 68 11.75 -7.04 9.73
CA TYR A 68 10.62 -7.68 9.09
C TYR A 68 10.38 -7.09 7.70
N VAL A 69 9.62 -7.80 6.89
CA VAL A 69 9.29 -7.41 5.51
C VAL A 69 8.60 -6.05 5.41
N ASP A 70 7.85 -5.65 6.43
CA ASP A 70 7.14 -4.37 6.47
C ASP A 70 8.06 -3.15 6.50
N ASN A 71 9.30 -3.31 6.98
CA ASN A 71 10.29 -2.23 6.92
C ASN A 71 10.69 -1.85 5.48
N LEU A 72 10.44 -2.73 4.49
CA LEU A 72 10.68 -2.42 3.07
C LEU A 72 9.80 -1.28 2.54
N MET A 73 8.67 -1.00 3.19
CA MET A 73 7.84 0.15 2.87
C MET A 73 8.60 1.48 3.00
N ASN A 74 9.59 1.56 3.90
CA ASN A 74 10.46 2.73 4.02
C ASN A 74 11.33 2.93 2.76
N GLY A 75 11.72 1.84 2.11
CA GLY A 75 12.37 1.88 0.80
C GLY A 75 11.45 2.44 -0.29
N THR A 76 10.15 2.11 -0.25
CA THR A 76 9.15 2.69 -1.16
C THR A 76 9.03 4.20 -0.96
N LEU A 77 9.01 4.70 0.28
CA LEU A 77 9.03 6.13 0.57
C LEU A 77 10.27 6.80 -0.03
N ALA A 78 11.45 6.22 0.20
CA ALA A 78 12.71 6.75 -0.33
C ALA A 78 12.76 6.74 -1.87
N LEU A 79 12.24 5.70 -2.54
CA LEU A 79 12.12 5.63 -4.00
C LEU A 79 11.21 6.73 -4.57
N ARG A 80 10.13 7.08 -3.87
CA ARG A 80 9.22 8.16 -4.28
C ARG A 80 9.94 9.51 -4.20
N ILE A 81 10.61 9.80 -3.09
CA ILE A 81 11.33 11.06 -2.87
C ILE A 81 12.50 11.20 -3.85
N LEU A 82 13.28 10.15 -4.08
CA LEU A 82 14.48 10.20 -4.93
C LEU A 82 14.20 10.68 -6.36
N ARG A 83 12.97 10.49 -6.85
CA ARG A 83 12.55 10.91 -8.19
C ARG A 83 12.08 12.36 -8.26
N SER A 84 12.02 13.04 -7.15
CA SER A 84 11.50 14.40 -7.08
C SER A 84 12.54 15.46 -7.50
N PRO A 85 12.08 16.61 -7.98
CA PRO A 85 12.96 17.78 -8.19
C PRO A 85 13.68 18.22 -6.93
N GLU A 86 13.04 18.06 -5.75
CA GLU A 86 13.62 18.39 -4.45
C GLU A 86 14.86 17.54 -4.17
N ALA A 87 14.78 16.21 -4.37
CA ALA A 87 15.94 15.33 -4.23
C ALA A 87 17.01 15.59 -5.30
N ALA A 88 16.62 16.04 -6.50
CA ALA A 88 17.58 16.44 -7.52
C ALA A 88 18.37 17.69 -7.10
N ALA A 89 17.72 18.63 -6.40
CA ALA A 89 18.32 19.88 -5.93
C ALA A 89 19.08 19.75 -4.59
N ASP A 90 18.76 18.71 -3.78
CA ASP A 90 19.35 18.51 -2.45
C ASP A 90 20.20 17.24 -2.40
N PRO A 91 21.55 17.37 -2.41
CA PRO A 91 22.47 16.23 -2.33
C PRO A 91 22.33 15.40 -1.04
N GLU A 92 21.99 16.02 0.09
CA GLU A 92 21.83 15.33 1.38
C GLU A 92 20.57 14.46 1.36
N LEU A 93 19.46 15.01 0.87
CA LEU A 93 18.19 14.27 0.69
C LEU A 93 18.38 13.09 -0.28
N ARG A 94 19.09 13.34 -1.40
CA ARG A 94 19.43 12.29 -2.37
C ARG A 94 20.26 11.17 -1.73
N ARG A 95 21.26 11.52 -0.93
CA ARG A 95 22.12 10.57 -0.23
C ARG A 95 21.32 9.76 0.79
N LEU A 96 20.48 10.42 1.60
CA LEU A 96 19.59 9.77 2.57
C LEU A 96 18.69 8.71 1.90
N CYS A 97 18.01 9.09 0.83
CA CYS A 97 17.15 8.17 0.07
C CYS A 97 17.95 7.02 -0.56
N GLY A 98 19.10 7.30 -1.15
CA GLY A 98 19.97 6.29 -1.75
C GLY A 98 20.47 5.26 -0.75
N GLU A 99 20.85 5.68 0.46
CA GLU A 99 21.28 4.78 1.54
C GLU A 99 20.12 3.92 2.04
N ALA A 100 18.94 4.52 2.24
CA ALA A 100 17.72 3.83 2.64
C ALA A 100 17.31 2.73 1.64
N ILE A 101 17.33 3.06 0.35
CA ILE A 101 17.02 2.13 -0.74
C ILE A 101 18.02 0.97 -0.79
N ARG A 102 19.33 1.25 -0.69
CA ARG A 102 20.37 0.20 -0.67
C ARG A 102 20.17 -0.75 0.50
N SER A 103 19.95 -0.23 1.70
CA SER A 103 19.69 -1.03 2.90
C SER A 103 18.52 -1.98 2.72
N CYS A 104 17.40 -1.49 2.15
CA CYS A 104 16.23 -2.32 1.83
C CYS A 104 16.56 -3.40 0.77
N ALA A 105 17.25 -3.03 -0.29
CA ALA A 105 17.57 -3.96 -1.38
C ALA A 105 18.54 -5.06 -0.93
N GLU A 106 19.57 -4.71 -0.19
CA GLU A 106 20.53 -5.66 0.39
C GLU A 106 19.83 -6.64 1.34
N TRP A 107 18.99 -6.11 2.23
CA TRP A 107 18.22 -6.95 3.14
C TRP A 107 17.27 -7.88 2.38
N ALA A 108 16.51 -7.38 1.40
CA ALA A 108 15.57 -8.19 0.62
C ALA A 108 16.25 -9.31 -0.16
N ARG A 109 17.51 -9.10 -0.64
CA ARG A 109 18.29 -10.15 -1.29
C ARG A 109 18.76 -11.23 -0.32
N SER A 110 19.16 -10.87 0.89
CA SER A 110 19.74 -11.77 1.88
C SER A 110 18.72 -12.38 2.85
N ALA A 111 17.54 -11.76 3.00
CA ALA A 111 16.53 -12.21 3.95
C ALA A 111 16.05 -13.64 3.68
N PRO A 112 15.60 -14.35 4.73
CA PRO A 112 15.06 -15.70 4.58
C PRO A 112 13.92 -15.76 3.57
N LYS A 113 13.96 -16.77 2.71
CA LYS A 113 12.92 -17.07 1.72
C LYS A 113 12.14 -18.31 2.18
N THR A 114 10.91 -18.40 1.74
CA THR A 114 10.10 -19.59 1.88
C THR A 114 10.61 -20.72 0.96
N GLY A 115 10.03 -21.89 1.07
CA GLY A 115 10.33 -23.03 0.20
C GLY A 115 10.16 -22.73 -1.29
N LYS A 116 9.24 -21.82 -1.62
CA LYS A 116 8.98 -21.36 -2.99
C LYS A 116 9.72 -20.08 -3.39
N GLY A 117 10.65 -19.61 -2.56
CA GLY A 117 11.56 -18.52 -2.90
C GLY A 117 11.05 -17.10 -2.68
N ILE A 118 9.89 -16.91 -2.05
CA ILE A 118 9.37 -15.60 -1.66
C ILE A 118 9.84 -15.20 -0.26
N LEU A 119 9.69 -13.93 0.12
CA LEU A 119 10.11 -13.46 1.44
C LEU A 119 9.22 -14.02 2.55
N ALA A 120 9.85 -14.63 3.56
CA ALA A 120 9.16 -15.09 4.75
C ALA A 120 8.71 -13.90 5.61
N TYR A 121 7.43 -13.86 5.99
CA TYR A 121 6.88 -12.79 6.82
C TYR A 121 7.28 -12.94 8.29
N ARG A 122 7.23 -14.17 8.81
CA ARG A 122 7.56 -14.50 10.22
C ARG A 122 8.59 -15.61 10.32
N GLY A 123 9.60 -15.40 11.17
CA GLY A 123 10.67 -16.37 11.36
C GLY A 123 10.21 -17.69 12.02
N GLN A 124 9.18 -17.64 12.88
CA GLN A 124 8.64 -18.83 13.56
C GLN A 124 7.78 -19.72 12.65
N HIS A 125 7.12 -19.11 11.67
CA HIS A 125 6.26 -19.77 10.68
C HIS A 125 6.58 -19.23 9.29
N PRO A 126 7.76 -19.57 8.74
CA PRO A 126 8.18 -19.06 7.43
C PRO A 126 7.27 -19.55 6.29
N GLU A 127 6.56 -20.66 6.49
CA GLU A 127 5.58 -21.22 5.56
C GLU A 127 4.26 -20.43 5.50
N TRP A 128 4.00 -19.52 6.43
CA TRP A 128 2.78 -18.71 6.44
C TRP A 128 2.92 -17.48 5.57
N ILE A 129 2.10 -17.42 4.53
CA ILE A 129 2.08 -16.34 3.55
C ILE A 129 0.89 -15.43 3.85
N PHE A 130 1.15 -14.16 4.12
CA PHE A 130 0.14 -13.15 4.47
C PHE A 130 -0.15 -12.22 3.30
N ALA A 131 -1.42 -11.84 3.12
CA ALA A 131 -1.85 -10.84 2.15
C ALA A 131 -1.17 -9.48 2.38
N ASP A 132 -0.90 -9.15 3.63
CA ASP A 132 -0.22 -7.91 4.05
C ASP A 132 1.13 -7.74 3.36
N ALA A 133 1.90 -8.83 3.24
CA ALA A 133 3.21 -8.81 2.61
C ALA A 133 3.19 -8.31 1.16
N LEU A 134 2.08 -8.49 0.44
CA LEU A 134 1.97 -8.07 -0.95
C LEU A 134 2.09 -6.55 -1.08
N GLY A 135 1.37 -5.81 -0.24
CA GLY A 135 1.44 -4.35 -0.23
C GLY A 135 2.68 -3.78 0.45
N MET A 136 3.37 -4.57 1.28
CA MET A 136 4.56 -4.14 2.00
C MET A 136 5.85 -4.38 1.20
N VAL A 137 5.92 -5.50 0.46
CA VAL A 137 7.13 -5.97 -0.23
C VAL A 137 7.13 -5.60 -1.70
N CYS A 138 6.03 -5.95 -2.41
CA CYS A 138 6.03 -5.96 -3.88
C CYS A 138 6.20 -4.56 -4.51
N PRO A 139 5.62 -3.47 -3.96
CA PRO A 139 5.84 -2.13 -4.49
C PRO A 139 7.31 -1.71 -4.49
N PHE A 140 8.05 -2.07 -3.44
CA PHE A 140 9.48 -1.76 -3.37
C PHE A 140 10.28 -2.64 -4.33
N THR A 141 10.12 -3.95 -4.24
CA THR A 141 10.96 -4.91 -4.99
C THR A 141 10.76 -4.81 -6.49
N CYS A 142 9.51 -4.68 -6.94
CA CYS A 142 9.20 -4.54 -8.37
C CYS A 142 9.72 -3.21 -8.92
N ARG A 143 9.45 -2.10 -8.24
CA ARG A 143 9.89 -0.78 -8.70
C ARG A 143 11.42 -0.65 -8.68
N TYR A 144 12.06 -1.08 -7.59
CA TYR A 144 13.51 -1.04 -7.49
C TYR A 144 14.17 -1.91 -8.56
N GLY A 145 13.74 -3.16 -8.71
CA GLY A 145 14.30 -4.10 -9.67
C GLY A 145 14.15 -3.61 -11.11
N ALA A 146 13.00 -3.09 -11.48
CA ALA A 146 12.75 -2.54 -12.82
C ALA A 146 13.60 -1.30 -13.16
N GLN A 147 14.13 -0.61 -12.14
CA GLN A 147 14.96 0.59 -12.31
C GLN A 147 16.46 0.31 -12.34
N GLN A 148 16.86 -0.95 -12.08
CA GLN A 148 18.28 -1.30 -12.18
C GLN A 148 18.73 -1.32 -13.64
N PRO A 149 19.93 -0.78 -13.96
CA PRO A 149 20.50 -0.94 -15.28
C PRO A 149 20.64 -2.44 -15.56
N ASP A 150 20.19 -2.88 -16.73
CA ASP A 150 20.40 -4.25 -17.20
C ASP A 150 21.88 -4.60 -17.06
N SER A 151 22.22 -5.44 -16.11
CA SER A 151 23.58 -5.93 -15.88
C SER A 151 24.05 -6.89 -17.01
N GLY A 152 23.42 -6.83 -18.19
CA GLY A 152 23.64 -7.77 -19.30
C GLY A 152 23.51 -7.23 -20.72
N ARG A 153 23.51 -5.90 -20.96
CA ARG A 153 23.36 -5.35 -22.33
C ARG A 153 24.63 -5.39 -23.21
N GLN A 154 25.57 -6.26 -22.93
CA GLN A 154 26.61 -6.63 -23.90
C GLN A 154 26.52 -8.11 -24.28
N GLY A 155 25.37 -8.50 -24.89
CA GLY A 155 25.22 -9.85 -25.45
C GLY A 155 23.90 -10.53 -25.05
N GLY A 156 22.84 -10.20 -25.73
CA GLY A 156 21.62 -11.01 -25.98
C GLY A 156 21.06 -11.84 -24.80
N GLY A 157 20.17 -11.27 -24.01
CA GLY A 157 19.44 -11.97 -22.95
C GLY A 157 19.55 -11.26 -21.61
N GLY A 158 18.96 -10.06 -21.47
CA GLY A 158 18.92 -9.34 -20.19
C GLY A 158 18.21 -10.19 -19.13
N GLN A 159 18.96 -10.61 -18.10
CA GLN A 159 18.38 -11.30 -16.96
C GLN A 159 17.63 -10.28 -16.11
N GLU A 160 16.33 -10.54 -15.88
CA GLU A 160 15.50 -9.74 -15.00
C GLU A 160 16.14 -9.59 -13.61
N ASP A 161 16.08 -8.39 -13.00
CA ASP A 161 16.62 -8.21 -11.65
C ASP A 161 15.89 -9.14 -10.66
N ALA A 162 16.66 -9.80 -9.81
CA ALA A 162 16.16 -10.81 -8.86
C ALA A 162 15.08 -10.26 -7.91
N LEU A 163 15.09 -8.94 -7.61
CA LEU A 163 14.04 -8.34 -6.77
C LEU A 163 12.76 -8.07 -7.54
N LEU A 164 12.84 -7.75 -8.84
CA LEU A 164 11.64 -7.66 -9.68
C LEU A 164 10.96 -9.03 -9.80
N ALA A 165 11.74 -10.07 -10.12
CA ALA A 165 11.24 -11.44 -10.20
C ALA A 165 10.64 -11.91 -8.86
N LEU A 166 11.29 -11.61 -7.73
CA LEU A 166 10.79 -11.91 -6.38
C LEU A 166 9.43 -11.28 -6.11
N GLY A 167 9.27 -9.99 -6.41
CA GLY A 167 8.01 -9.27 -6.18
C GLY A 167 6.88 -9.78 -7.05
N ALA A 168 7.15 -10.03 -8.34
CA ALA A 168 6.17 -10.59 -9.27
C ALA A 168 5.73 -12.00 -8.85
N GLU A 169 6.68 -12.86 -8.47
CA GLU A 169 6.40 -14.22 -8.00
C GLU A 169 5.59 -14.22 -6.70
N GLN A 170 5.90 -13.33 -5.76
CA GLN A 170 5.14 -13.22 -4.51
C GLN A 170 3.69 -12.85 -4.75
N LEU A 171 3.42 -11.94 -5.69
CA LEU A 171 2.05 -11.62 -6.11
C LEU A 171 1.36 -12.81 -6.78
N LEU A 172 2.01 -13.48 -7.73
CA LEU A 172 1.44 -14.62 -8.44
C LEU A 172 1.07 -15.76 -7.50
N GLN A 173 1.96 -16.15 -6.61
CA GLN A 173 1.72 -17.22 -5.66
C GLN A 173 0.52 -16.95 -4.74
N PHE A 174 0.35 -15.70 -4.30
CA PHE A 174 -0.81 -15.37 -3.48
C PHE A 174 -2.10 -15.37 -4.31
N CYS A 175 -2.08 -14.84 -5.53
CA CYS A 175 -3.23 -14.89 -6.44
C CYS A 175 -3.69 -16.34 -6.73
N GLU A 176 -2.77 -17.29 -6.75
CA GLU A 176 -3.07 -18.69 -7.01
C GLU A 176 -3.52 -19.46 -5.77
N ASN A 177 -2.98 -19.15 -4.60
CA ASN A 177 -3.14 -19.99 -3.41
C ASN A 177 -3.92 -19.32 -2.26
N GLY A 178 -3.99 -17.99 -2.23
CA GLY A 178 -4.58 -17.23 -1.11
C GLY A 178 -6.02 -16.76 -1.32
N MET A 179 -6.61 -17.02 -2.48
CA MET A 179 -7.94 -16.52 -2.83
C MET A 179 -9.05 -17.51 -2.48
N ASP A 180 -10.21 -17.00 -2.08
CA ASP A 180 -11.45 -17.77 -2.03
C ASP A 180 -12.08 -17.83 -3.42
N GLU A 181 -12.25 -19.04 -3.96
CA GLU A 181 -12.75 -19.26 -5.32
C GLU A 181 -14.21 -18.84 -5.49
N ARG A 182 -15.00 -18.82 -4.41
CA ARG A 182 -16.43 -18.54 -4.45
C ARG A 182 -16.72 -17.04 -4.49
N THR A 183 -15.94 -16.27 -3.73
CA THR A 183 -16.14 -14.81 -3.61
C THR A 183 -15.15 -13.99 -4.42
N GLY A 184 -14.02 -14.58 -4.83
CA GLY A 184 -12.92 -13.84 -5.45
C GLY A 184 -12.15 -12.93 -4.48
N LEU A 185 -12.47 -13.00 -3.17
CA LEU A 185 -11.80 -12.23 -2.13
C LEU A 185 -10.65 -13.03 -1.50
N PRO A 186 -9.61 -12.37 -0.97
CA PRO A 186 -8.53 -13.06 -0.31
C PRO A 186 -8.94 -13.60 1.07
N TYR A 187 -8.37 -14.76 1.44
CA TYR A 187 -8.11 -15.09 2.83
C TYR A 187 -7.03 -14.15 3.39
N HIS A 188 -6.88 -14.10 4.70
CA HIS A 188 -5.78 -13.33 5.30
C HIS A 188 -4.40 -13.91 4.91
N GLY A 189 -4.34 -15.23 4.75
CA GLY A 189 -3.15 -15.91 4.26
C GLY A 189 -3.35 -17.40 4.06
N TYR A 190 -2.25 -18.10 3.81
CA TYR A 190 -2.25 -19.54 3.62
C TYR A 190 -0.91 -20.14 4.07
N ASP A 191 -0.90 -21.44 4.30
CA ASP A 191 0.30 -22.24 4.54
C ASP A 191 0.83 -22.76 3.20
N GLU A 192 2.04 -22.40 2.84
CA GLU A 192 2.68 -22.78 1.58
C GLU A 192 2.89 -24.30 1.45
N LYS A 193 3.12 -25.00 2.57
CA LYS A 193 3.40 -26.44 2.58
C LYS A 193 2.15 -27.27 2.44
N THR A 194 1.06 -26.86 3.10
CA THR A 194 -0.18 -27.65 3.17
C THR A 194 -1.25 -27.15 2.21
N GLY A 195 -1.13 -25.90 1.69
CA GLY A 195 -2.17 -25.24 0.93
C GLY A 195 -3.37 -24.79 1.77
N THR A 196 -3.32 -24.98 3.10
CA THR A 196 -4.41 -24.59 3.99
C THR A 196 -4.52 -23.07 4.06
N LYS A 197 -5.72 -22.53 3.80
CA LYS A 197 -6.00 -21.09 3.86
C LYS A 197 -6.45 -20.72 5.27
N TYR A 198 -5.94 -19.59 5.77
CA TYR A 198 -6.14 -19.14 7.14
C TYR A 198 -6.74 -17.74 7.24
N GLY A 199 -7.36 -17.49 8.39
CA GLY A 199 -8.00 -16.22 8.71
C GLY A 199 -9.38 -16.09 8.10
N ILE A 200 -9.91 -14.87 8.12
CA ILE A 200 -11.23 -14.57 7.53
C ILE A 200 -11.10 -14.23 6.05
N ILE A 201 -12.16 -14.51 5.29
CA ILE A 201 -12.30 -14.11 3.90
C ILE A 201 -12.73 -12.63 3.87
N GLY A 202 -12.10 -11.83 3.00
CA GLY A 202 -12.53 -10.46 2.75
C GLY A 202 -12.29 -9.51 3.91
N TRP A 203 -11.29 -9.73 4.75
CA TRP A 203 -10.82 -8.71 5.67
C TRP A 203 -10.43 -7.46 4.89
N GLY A 204 -11.05 -6.31 5.21
CA GLY A 204 -10.95 -5.10 4.39
C GLY A 204 -9.51 -4.65 4.15
N ARG A 205 -8.65 -4.69 5.20
CA ARG A 205 -7.22 -4.39 5.01
C ARG A 205 -6.47 -5.42 4.18
N ALA A 206 -6.82 -6.71 4.24
CA ALA A 206 -6.18 -7.70 3.37
C ALA A 206 -6.49 -7.42 1.89
N CYS A 207 -7.74 -7.07 1.59
CA CYS A 207 -8.13 -6.62 0.25
C CYS A 207 -7.34 -5.36 -0.15
N GLY A 208 -7.21 -4.40 0.77
CA GLY A 208 -6.42 -3.18 0.57
C GLY A 208 -4.94 -3.47 0.32
N TRP A 209 -4.31 -4.33 1.11
CA TRP A 209 -2.92 -4.73 0.93
C TRP A 209 -2.67 -5.41 -0.41
N MET A 210 -3.56 -6.33 -0.80
CA MET A 210 -3.43 -7.04 -2.06
C MET A 210 -3.63 -6.11 -3.26
N LEU A 211 -4.68 -5.27 -3.25
CA LEU A 211 -4.92 -4.27 -4.29
C LEU A 211 -3.75 -3.28 -4.40
N LYS A 212 -3.20 -2.83 -3.25
CA LYS A 212 -2.01 -1.97 -3.20
C LYS A 212 -0.80 -2.65 -3.84
N GLY A 213 -0.53 -3.89 -3.45
CA GLY A 213 0.57 -4.68 -4.01
C GLY A 213 0.48 -4.79 -5.52
N LEU A 214 -0.70 -5.10 -6.04
CA LEU A 214 -0.96 -5.22 -7.49
C LEU A 214 -0.87 -3.86 -8.20
N SER A 215 -1.64 -2.85 -7.76
CA SER A 215 -1.72 -1.55 -8.46
C SER A 215 -0.37 -0.81 -8.50
N GLU A 216 0.46 -0.95 -7.45
CA GLU A 216 1.76 -0.28 -7.37
C GLU A 216 2.89 -1.07 -8.05
N SER A 217 2.72 -2.38 -8.26
CA SER A 217 3.74 -3.23 -8.87
C SER A 217 3.54 -3.44 -10.37
N LEU A 218 2.28 -3.56 -10.83
CA LEU A 218 1.93 -3.83 -12.23
C LEU A 218 2.62 -2.90 -13.26
N PRO A 219 2.80 -1.59 -13.01
CA PRO A 219 3.49 -0.70 -13.95
C PRO A 219 4.96 -1.09 -14.21
N TRP A 220 5.55 -1.85 -13.31
CA TRP A 220 6.97 -2.23 -13.34
C TRP A 220 7.24 -3.64 -13.88
N ILE A 221 6.21 -4.48 -13.96
CA ILE A 221 6.31 -5.89 -14.36
C ILE A 221 6.12 -6.00 -15.88
N PRO A 222 7.11 -6.52 -16.65
CA PRO A 222 7.03 -6.61 -18.09
C PRO A 222 5.94 -7.58 -18.58
N ASP A 223 5.94 -8.83 -18.11
CA ASP A 223 4.91 -9.83 -18.39
C ASP A 223 3.89 -9.87 -17.25
N ARG A 224 2.91 -8.98 -17.34
CA ARG A 224 1.94 -8.72 -16.27
C ARG A 224 0.52 -9.23 -16.54
N SER A 225 0.28 -9.93 -17.65
CA SER A 225 -1.08 -10.30 -18.06
C SER A 225 -1.86 -11.05 -16.98
N ARG A 226 -1.28 -12.08 -16.38
CA ARG A 226 -1.90 -12.88 -15.30
C ARG A 226 -2.18 -12.06 -14.04
N LEU A 227 -1.28 -11.16 -13.68
CA LEU A 227 -1.44 -10.26 -12.51
C LEU A 227 -2.46 -9.17 -12.78
N LEU A 228 -2.52 -8.67 -14.01
CA LEU A 228 -3.55 -7.71 -14.44
C LEU A 228 -4.94 -8.34 -14.36
N ASP A 229 -5.11 -9.55 -14.88
CA ASP A 229 -6.36 -10.32 -14.75
C ASP A 229 -6.75 -10.54 -13.29
N ALA A 230 -5.78 -10.84 -12.41
CA ALA A 230 -6.02 -10.99 -10.98
C ALA A 230 -6.44 -9.68 -10.32
N PHE A 231 -5.80 -8.56 -10.69
CA PHE A 231 -6.16 -7.22 -10.20
C PHE A 231 -7.58 -6.83 -10.62
N GLU A 232 -7.94 -7.08 -11.88
CA GLU A 232 -9.27 -6.81 -12.39
C GLU A 232 -10.35 -7.65 -11.70
N ARG A 233 -10.12 -8.95 -11.53
CA ARG A 233 -11.05 -9.84 -10.79
C ARG A 233 -11.21 -9.43 -9.34
N LEU A 234 -10.11 -9.09 -8.66
CA LEU A 234 -10.18 -8.63 -7.27
C LEU A 234 -10.92 -7.29 -7.16
N THR A 235 -10.70 -6.38 -8.12
CA THR A 235 -11.45 -5.13 -8.19
C THR A 235 -12.95 -5.39 -8.28
N ASP A 236 -13.38 -6.26 -9.20
CA ASP A 236 -14.80 -6.60 -9.37
C ASP A 236 -15.36 -7.23 -8.09
N ALA A 237 -14.65 -8.18 -7.48
CA ALA A 237 -15.08 -8.84 -6.24
C ALA A 237 -15.20 -7.85 -5.06
N VAL A 238 -14.28 -6.92 -4.93
CA VAL A 238 -14.33 -5.90 -3.86
C VAL A 238 -15.50 -4.93 -4.06
N LEU A 239 -15.75 -4.50 -5.30
CA LEU A 239 -16.85 -3.58 -5.60
C LEU A 239 -18.24 -4.17 -5.36
N GLU A 240 -18.41 -5.49 -5.43
CA GLU A 240 -19.68 -6.16 -5.08
C GLU A 240 -20.06 -5.95 -3.62
N TRP A 241 -19.08 -5.72 -2.75
CA TRP A 241 -19.29 -5.54 -1.30
C TRP A 241 -19.16 -4.08 -0.85
N GLN A 242 -19.15 -3.13 -1.80
CA GLN A 242 -19.22 -1.73 -1.42
C GLN A 242 -20.57 -1.44 -0.74
N ARG A 243 -20.50 -0.80 0.43
CA ARG A 243 -21.69 -0.47 1.24
C ARG A 243 -22.58 0.57 0.56
N PRO A 244 -23.88 0.62 0.91
CA PRO A 244 -24.77 1.68 0.41
C PRO A 244 -24.30 3.11 0.75
N ASP A 245 -23.51 3.28 1.82
CA ASP A 245 -22.91 4.56 2.21
C ASP A 245 -21.57 4.85 1.46
N GLY A 246 -21.24 4.04 0.47
CA GLY A 246 -20.05 4.16 -0.37
C GLY A 246 -18.75 3.61 0.23
N GLY A 247 -18.73 3.22 1.51
CA GLY A 247 -17.54 2.74 2.20
C GLY A 247 -17.36 1.22 2.16
N PHE A 248 -16.40 0.75 2.94
CA PHE A 248 -16.10 -0.67 3.10
C PHE A 248 -16.13 -1.07 4.58
N SER A 249 -16.69 -2.25 4.86
CA SER A 249 -16.67 -2.83 6.20
C SER A 249 -15.30 -3.42 6.54
N TRP A 250 -15.01 -3.59 7.83
CA TRP A 250 -13.78 -4.26 8.30
C TRP A 250 -13.60 -5.66 7.71
N GLN A 251 -14.69 -6.37 7.50
CA GLN A 251 -14.83 -7.56 6.66
C GLN A 251 -15.86 -7.23 5.59
N LEU A 252 -15.51 -7.31 4.33
CA LEU A 252 -16.32 -6.75 3.24
C LEU A 252 -17.74 -7.28 3.21
N GLN A 253 -17.93 -8.59 3.46
CA GLN A 253 -19.25 -9.23 3.46
C GLN A 253 -20.11 -8.85 4.67
N ALA A 254 -19.53 -8.27 5.72
CA ALA A 254 -20.26 -7.81 6.89
C ALA A 254 -20.86 -6.41 6.65
N LEU A 255 -21.81 -6.30 5.73
CA LEU A 255 -22.40 -5.02 5.29
C LEU A 255 -23.09 -4.25 6.44
N GLU A 256 -23.64 -4.95 7.44
CA GLU A 256 -24.23 -4.36 8.64
C GLU A 256 -23.21 -4.14 9.75
N GLY A 257 -21.96 -4.62 9.56
CA GLY A 257 -20.85 -4.46 10.49
C GLY A 257 -20.24 -3.06 10.45
N PRO A 258 -19.23 -2.82 11.30
CA PRO A 258 -18.55 -1.53 11.31
C PRO A 258 -17.81 -1.25 10.00
N ARG A 259 -17.93 -0.02 9.52
CA ARG A 259 -17.10 0.53 8.45
C ARG A 259 -15.69 0.76 8.99
N ASP A 260 -14.68 0.52 8.15
CA ASP A 260 -13.27 0.69 8.51
C ASP A 260 -12.58 1.73 7.62
N SER A 261 -12.20 2.85 8.21
CA SER A 261 -11.56 3.94 7.47
C SER A 261 -10.21 3.53 6.84
N SER A 262 -9.52 2.55 7.40
CA SER A 262 -8.29 2.03 6.78
C SER A 262 -8.58 1.20 5.53
N ALA A 263 -9.64 0.42 5.53
CA ALA A 263 -10.11 -0.30 4.33
C ALA A 263 -10.55 0.70 3.25
N ASP A 264 -11.33 1.72 3.63
CA ASP A 264 -11.72 2.81 2.72
C ASP A 264 -10.51 3.45 2.05
N GLY A 265 -9.53 3.86 2.83
CA GLY A 265 -8.35 4.56 2.33
C GLY A 265 -7.48 3.67 1.44
N MET A 266 -7.19 2.43 1.87
CA MET A 266 -6.32 1.53 1.12
C MET A 266 -6.95 1.04 -0.19
N ILE A 267 -8.20 0.61 -0.13
CA ILE A 267 -8.95 0.16 -1.32
C ILE A 267 -9.12 1.35 -2.27
N GLY A 268 -9.60 2.49 -1.77
CA GLY A 268 -9.81 3.68 -2.57
C GLY A 268 -8.54 4.14 -3.28
N THR A 269 -7.40 4.19 -2.58
CA THR A 269 -6.11 4.54 -3.17
C THR A 269 -5.70 3.58 -4.28
N ALA A 270 -5.81 2.27 -4.05
CA ALA A 270 -5.39 1.28 -5.04
C ALA A 270 -6.26 1.30 -6.30
N LEU A 271 -7.57 1.49 -6.14
CA LEU A 271 -8.51 1.65 -7.26
C LEU A 271 -8.22 2.93 -8.07
N ALA A 272 -7.97 4.06 -7.38
CA ALA A 272 -7.61 5.31 -8.04
C ALA A 272 -6.27 5.21 -8.79
N LYS A 273 -5.28 4.54 -8.21
CA LYS A 273 -4.01 4.24 -8.91
C LYS A 273 -4.23 3.36 -10.14
N GLY A 274 -5.11 2.35 -10.06
CA GLY A 274 -5.48 1.55 -11.21
C GLY A 274 -6.05 2.37 -12.38
N LEU A 275 -6.81 3.44 -12.08
CA LEU A 275 -7.29 4.39 -13.09
C LEU A 275 -6.15 5.20 -13.69
N SER A 276 -5.32 5.83 -12.84
CA SER A 276 -4.23 6.71 -13.29
C SER A 276 -3.15 5.97 -14.08
N GLU A 277 -2.93 4.69 -13.77
CA GLU A 277 -1.98 3.82 -14.49
C GLU A 277 -2.60 3.11 -15.71
N GLY A 278 -3.89 3.37 -16.01
CA GLY A 278 -4.58 2.79 -17.16
C GLY A 278 -4.72 1.26 -17.08
N LEU A 279 -4.88 0.71 -15.88
CA LEU A 279 -4.96 -0.74 -15.65
C LEU A 279 -6.36 -1.32 -15.90
N TYR A 280 -7.35 -0.50 -16.20
CA TYR A 280 -8.72 -0.94 -16.44
C TYR A 280 -9.17 -0.70 -17.86
N GLY A 281 -9.93 -1.64 -18.44
CA GLY A 281 -10.73 -1.40 -19.61
C GLY A 281 -11.84 -0.36 -19.32
N LYS A 282 -12.38 0.27 -20.37
CA LYS A 282 -13.30 1.42 -20.25
C LYS A 282 -14.46 1.18 -19.29
N GLU A 283 -15.19 0.08 -19.47
CA GLU A 283 -16.38 -0.23 -18.66
C GLU A 283 -16.04 -0.36 -17.17
N ARG A 284 -14.96 -1.07 -16.83
CA ARG A 284 -14.50 -1.22 -15.45
C ARG A 284 -14.00 0.10 -14.89
N ALA A 285 -13.29 0.90 -15.68
CA ALA A 285 -12.85 2.24 -15.29
C ALA A 285 -14.04 3.13 -14.88
N ASP A 286 -15.15 3.09 -15.64
CA ASP A 286 -16.35 3.87 -15.32
C ASP A 286 -17.01 3.38 -14.02
N ARG A 287 -17.08 2.05 -13.79
CA ARG A 287 -17.56 1.48 -12.52
C ARG A 287 -16.67 1.91 -11.34
N VAL A 288 -15.36 1.86 -11.51
CA VAL A 288 -14.40 2.29 -10.48
C VAL A 288 -14.54 3.77 -10.16
N ARG A 289 -14.67 4.65 -11.16
CA ARG A 289 -14.93 6.09 -10.93
C ARG A 289 -16.19 6.33 -10.14
N TYR A 290 -17.28 5.63 -10.48
CA TYR A 290 -18.53 5.72 -9.74
C TYR A 290 -18.35 5.28 -8.28
N ALA A 291 -17.70 4.15 -8.04
CA ALA A 291 -17.43 3.64 -6.70
C ALA A 291 -16.58 4.61 -5.86
N LEU A 292 -15.53 5.20 -6.45
CA LEU A 292 -14.68 6.19 -5.79
C LEU A 292 -15.43 7.48 -5.47
N SER A 293 -16.32 7.95 -6.34
CA SER A 293 -17.16 9.12 -6.06
C SER A 293 -18.12 8.89 -4.90
N ALA A 294 -18.62 7.66 -4.73
CA ALA A 294 -19.44 7.27 -3.60
C ALA A 294 -18.63 7.14 -2.29
N LEU A 295 -17.36 6.68 -2.38
CA LEU A 295 -16.46 6.50 -1.24
C LEU A 295 -15.96 7.83 -0.65
N ALA A 296 -15.64 8.81 -1.50
CA ALA A 296 -14.95 10.04 -1.11
C ALA A 296 -15.68 10.88 -0.03
N PRO A 297 -16.99 11.07 -0.04
CA PRO A 297 -17.71 11.83 1.00
C PRO A 297 -17.51 11.24 2.41
N GLY A 298 -17.53 9.93 2.54
CA GLY A 298 -17.29 9.24 3.81
C GLY A 298 -15.85 9.36 4.28
N ALA A 299 -14.87 9.24 3.38
CA ALA A 299 -13.46 9.45 3.70
C ALA A 299 -13.20 10.89 4.22
N ILE A 300 -13.82 11.90 3.61
CA ILE A 300 -13.77 13.29 4.08
C ILE A 300 -14.41 13.42 5.48
N GLN A 301 -15.49 12.72 5.74
CA GLN A 301 -16.15 12.74 7.05
C GLN A 301 -15.27 12.14 8.16
N TRP A 302 -14.53 11.05 7.85
CA TRP A 302 -13.58 10.46 8.78
C TRP A 302 -12.45 11.41 9.19
N ALA A 303 -12.05 12.30 8.30
CA ALA A 303 -10.89 13.17 8.45
C ALA A 303 -11.17 14.49 9.21
N ARG A 304 -12.32 14.63 9.87
CA ARG A 304 -12.65 15.83 10.65
C ARG A 304 -11.73 16.00 11.86
N GLU A 305 -11.47 17.24 12.23
CA GLU A 305 -10.74 17.61 13.46
C GLU A 305 -9.26 17.17 13.49
N GLY A 306 -8.61 16.98 12.35
CA GLY A 306 -7.17 16.71 12.28
C GLY A 306 -6.76 15.27 12.60
N ALA A 307 -7.74 14.34 12.68
CA ALA A 307 -7.47 12.93 12.88
C ALA A 307 -8.52 12.08 12.17
N VAL A 308 -8.11 10.98 11.55
CA VAL A 308 -9.02 10.00 10.97
C VAL A 308 -9.52 9.05 12.04
N ARG A 309 -10.83 9.01 12.22
CA ARG A 309 -11.51 8.09 13.15
C ARG A 309 -11.99 6.85 12.43
N GLY A 310 -12.56 5.91 13.17
CA GLY A 310 -13.22 4.72 12.61
C GLY A 310 -12.27 3.72 11.97
N CYS A 311 -10.99 3.76 12.33
CA CYS A 311 -10.01 2.79 11.88
C CYS A 311 -10.01 1.58 12.79
N SER A 312 -10.09 0.36 12.23
CA SER A 312 -9.99 -0.87 13.00
C SER A 312 -8.59 -1.07 13.58
N GLY A 313 -8.52 -1.66 14.77
CA GLY A 313 -7.28 -1.96 15.48
C GLY A 313 -6.35 -2.89 14.70
N GLU A 314 -5.12 -3.02 15.18
CA GLU A 314 -4.12 -3.93 14.61
C GLU A 314 -4.56 -5.38 14.81
N CYS A 315 -4.59 -6.17 13.74
CA CYS A 315 -4.83 -7.61 13.86
C CYS A 315 -3.56 -8.36 14.29
N ARG A 316 -3.74 -9.52 14.91
CA ARG A 316 -2.64 -10.35 15.39
C ARG A 316 -2.69 -11.74 14.75
N GLY A 317 -2.08 -11.83 13.59
CA GLY A 317 -2.05 -13.07 12.82
C GLY A 317 -3.43 -13.46 12.27
N PHE A 318 -3.66 -14.76 12.08
CA PHE A 318 -4.85 -15.28 11.42
C PHE A 318 -6.10 -15.40 12.30
N SER A 319 -5.96 -15.25 13.61
CA SER A 319 -7.03 -15.55 14.57
C SER A 319 -7.57 -14.36 15.35
N GLU A 320 -6.91 -13.22 15.29
CA GLU A 320 -7.24 -12.09 16.18
C GLU A 320 -7.51 -10.80 15.36
N TYR A 321 -8.79 -10.44 15.27
CA TYR A 321 -9.27 -9.25 14.58
C TYR A 321 -9.99 -8.33 15.58
N PRO A 322 -9.26 -7.44 16.28
CA PRO A 322 -9.85 -6.57 17.28
C PRO A 322 -10.94 -5.69 16.69
N GLN A 323 -12.14 -5.74 17.29
CA GLN A 323 -13.27 -4.89 16.93
C GLN A 323 -13.24 -3.59 17.73
N THR A 324 -12.03 -3.02 17.90
CA THR A 324 -11.81 -1.70 18.48
C THR A 324 -11.53 -0.71 17.38
N TYR A 325 -12.21 0.42 17.41
CA TYR A 325 -12.11 1.46 16.38
C TYR A 325 -11.60 2.75 17.00
N GLY A 326 -10.65 3.37 16.33
CA GLY A 326 -9.99 4.57 16.84
C GLY A 326 -9.26 5.35 15.77
N THR A 327 -8.31 6.16 16.20
CA THR A 327 -7.39 6.91 15.36
C THR A 327 -6.03 6.26 15.40
N TYR A 328 -5.60 5.76 14.25
CA TYR A 328 -4.31 5.08 14.08
C TYR A 328 -3.54 5.65 12.89
N PRO A 329 -2.19 5.55 12.87
CA PRO A 329 -1.38 6.04 11.76
C PRO A 329 -1.78 5.45 10.42
N TRP A 330 -2.13 4.16 10.36
CA TRP A 330 -2.53 3.48 9.13
C TRP A 330 -3.90 3.91 8.62
N GLY A 331 -4.85 4.27 9.48
CA GLY A 331 -6.11 4.87 9.07
C GLY A 331 -5.90 6.28 8.52
N THR A 332 -5.15 7.09 9.23
CA THR A 332 -4.82 8.47 8.80
C THR A 332 -4.04 8.46 7.49
N GLY A 333 -2.98 7.65 7.39
CA GLY A 333 -2.12 7.59 6.21
C GLY A 333 -2.86 7.14 4.97
N SER A 334 -3.66 6.07 5.07
CA SER A 334 -4.40 5.53 3.91
C SER A 334 -5.50 6.48 3.43
N VAL A 335 -6.24 7.14 4.34
CA VAL A 335 -7.26 8.14 3.95
C VAL A 335 -6.62 9.38 3.35
N LEU A 336 -5.50 9.87 3.90
CA LEU A 336 -4.72 10.96 3.29
C LEU A 336 -4.26 10.62 1.88
N GLN A 337 -3.73 9.40 1.70
CA GLN A 337 -3.28 8.92 0.40
C GLN A 337 -4.43 8.88 -0.60
N PHE A 338 -5.58 8.34 -0.21
CA PHE A 338 -6.76 8.28 -1.05
C PHE A 338 -7.22 9.68 -1.48
N LEU A 339 -7.44 10.59 -0.52
CA LEU A 339 -7.92 11.95 -0.81
C LEU A 339 -6.95 12.73 -1.70
N ALA A 340 -5.64 12.58 -1.48
CA ALA A 340 -4.63 13.22 -2.31
C ALA A 340 -4.57 12.64 -3.73
N THR A 341 -4.77 11.33 -3.88
CA THR A 341 -4.80 10.67 -5.20
C THR A 341 -6.04 11.11 -5.99
N MET A 342 -7.16 11.34 -5.30
CA MET A 342 -8.41 11.77 -5.93
C MET A 342 -8.44 13.24 -6.34
N ASP A 343 -7.55 14.09 -5.81
CA ASP A 343 -7.52 15.55 -6.10
C ASP A 343 -7.27 15.86 -7.59
N GLY A 344 -6.80 14.88 -8.38
CA GLY A 344 -6.63 14.98 -9.84
C GLY A 344 -7.66 14.21 -10.68
N GLU A 345 -8.45 13.33 -10.07
CA GLU A 345 -9.33 12.38 -10.78
C GLU A 345 -10.83 12.69 -10.62
N ILE A 346 -11.23 13.48 -9.63
CA ILE A 346 -12.63 13.90 -9.43
C ILE A 346 -12.75 15.39 -9.71
N GLU A 347 -13.55 15.75 -10.71
CA GLU A 347 -14.18 17.07 -10.77
C GLU A 347 -15.14 17.15 -9.57
N TRP A 348 -14.69 17.80 -8.51
CA TRP A 348 -15.53 18.10 -7.37
C TRP A 348 -16.56 19.15 -7.83
N GLU A 349 -17.77 18.73 -8.13
CA GLU A 349 -18.87 19.65 -8.38
C GLU A 349 -18.96 20.67 -7.24
N GLU A 350 -18.88 21.95 -7.57
CA GLU A 350 -18.91 23.09 -6.64
C GLU A 350 -20.19 23.21 -5.82
#